data_95177cd3d18c1aa13aa5d37982d1e605
#
_entry.id   95177cd3d18c1aa13aa5d37982d1e605
#
_cell.length_a   1.000
_cell.length_b   1.000
_cell.length_c   1.000
_cell.angle_alpha   90.00
_cell.angle_beta   90.00
_cell.angle_gamma   90.00
#
_symmetry.space_group_name_H-M   'P 1'
#
loop_
_entity.id
_entity.type
_entity.pdbx_description
1 polymer ?
#
loop_
_entity_poly.entity_id
_entity_poly.type
_entity_poly.pdbx_seq_one_letter_code
_entity_poly.pdbx_strand_id
1 'polypeptide(L)'
;MEDYRVLIGSPIHRKANILKEFLAYLPKIDSTGLQIDYFFIDDNIDVESTNLLNQFSKENEGVTLISSHSNDLFTSNEKGTHIWNSSLVWKVAEFKNQIIEFALKNDYDYLFLIDSDILLHPKTIQHLIGTKKDIISEIFWTDFGGNGSELPQVWLQDEYNFYYKGNEKQSVEDIHKSMLEFLNSLKTPGVYEVGGLGACTLISRHALQKGVSFSRIKNVSFAGEDRHFCIRAVALGLNLYVDTHYPAFHIYRESDLGRISNFIGKNETPLGRNQYVRYFKSSNNKLTLSMVVKNEANNYLKNVLTEHKQYIDEAVIIDDGSTDDTVDICLEALDGIPIHLIRNPTSKFSNEIELRKQQWEETLKTNPDWILNLDADEMFEEKFRFNVRSLINQNKTDVCCFRLYDFWDMDHYRDDELWCAHKTFRPFLLRYQKDFPYQWKETAQHCGRFPHNILLQPYDLSPMRLKHYGWANYSKRASKFERYLELDPEFKYGSKEQILSILDEQPNLIKWDENLN
;
A
#
# COMPACT_ATOMS: atom_id res chain seq x y z
N MET A 1 35.61 17.70 -10.64
CA MET A 1 34.71 16.55 -10.56
C MET A 1 34.51 16.12 -11.98
N GLU A 2 34.61 14.84 -12.30
CA GLU A 2 34.30 14.36 -13.65
C GLU A 2 32.79 14.53 -13.83
N ASP A 3 32.40 15.25 -14.89
CA ASP A 3 31.00 15.42 -15.23
C ASP A 3 30.54 14.15 -15.98
N TYR A 4 29.63 13.36 -15.42
CA TYR A 4 29.07 12.19 -16.07
C TYR A 4 28.06 12.60 -17.16
N ARG A 5 28.16 11.94 -18.33
CA ARG A 5 27.18 12.08 -19.41
C ARG A 5 26.03 11.08 -19.20
N VAL A 6 24.82 11.59 -18.98
CA VAL A 6 23.63 10.81 -18.74
C VAL A 6 22.61 11.02 -19.85
N LEU A 7 22.17 9.93 -20.48
CA LEU A 7 21.06 9.96 -21.42
C LEU A 7 19.77 9.59 -20.70
N ILE A 8 18.77 10.46 -20.68
CA ILE A 8 17.41 10.12 -20.25
C ILE A 8 16.63 9.67 -21.47
N GLY A 9 16.20 8.41 -21.48
CA GLY A 9 15.49 7.78 -22.59
C GLY A 9 14.06 7.38 -22.23
N SER A 10 13.10 7.69 -23.12
CA SER A 10 11.70 7.32 -22.93
C SER A 10 10.98 7.06 -24.25
N PRO A 11 10.33 5.90 -24.44
CA PRO A 11 9.28 5.76 -25.42
C PRO A 11 8.01 6.44 -24.89
N ILE A 12 7.36 7.27 -25.71
CA ILE A 12 6.29 8.16 -25.26
C ILE A 12 5.00 7.91 -26.04
N HIS A 13 4.01 7.38 -25.35
CA HIS A 13 2.62 7.28 -25.78
C HIS A 13 1.72 7.65 -24.62
N ARG A 14 1.41 8.94 -24.44
CA ARG A 14 0.68 9.45 -23.28
C ARG A 14 -0.28 10.57 -23.66
N LYS A 15 -1.39 10.67 -22.92
CA LYS A 15 -2.31 11.82 -22.98
C LYS A 15 -1.58 13.10 -22.61
N ALA A 16 -1.92 14.19 -23.28
CA ALA A 16 -1.25 15.47 -23.15
C ALA A 16 -1.16 16.01 -21.71
N ASN A 17 -2.23 15.82 -20.90
CA ASN A 17 -2.26 16.28 -19.50
C ASN A 17 -1.23 15.55 -18.61
N ILE A 18 -1.00 14.25 -18.81
CA ILE A 18 0.01 13.48 -18.06
C ILE A 18 1.40 13.81 -18.59
N LEU A 19 1.56 13.83 -19.92
CA LEU A 19 2.83 14.15 -20.57
C LEU A 19 3.34 15.53 -20.19
N LYS A 20 2.46 16.51 -20.08
CA LYS A 20 2.79 17.87 -19.62
C LYS A 20 3.46 17.86 -18.25
N GLU A 21 2.93 17.12 -17.30
CA GLU A 21 3.53 17.00 -15.97
C GLU A 21 4.89 16.32 -16.01
N PHE A 22 5.02 15.22 -16.76
CA PHE A 22 6.31 14.53 -16.95
C PHE A 22 7.38 15.49 -17.49
N LEU A 23 7.10 16.17 -18.60
CA LEU A 23 8.04 17.09 -19.22
C LEU A 23 8.39 18.29 -18.32
N ALA A 24 7.43 18.78 -17.50
CA ALA A 24 7.66 19.86 -16.56
C ALA A 24 8.58 19.49 -15.38
N TYR A 25 8.75 18.17 -15.11
CA TYR A 25 9.63 17.69 -14.03
C TYR A 25 11.06 17.40 -14.48
N LEU A 26 11.30 17.07 -15.73
CA LEU A 26 12.65 16.76 -16.23
C LEU A 26 13.67 17.89 -16.01
N PRO A 27 13.36 19.16 -16.28
CA PRO A 27 14.29 20.27 -16.05
C PRO A 27 14.56 20.56 -14.55
N LYS A 28 13.78 19.97 -13.63
CA LYS A 28 13.99 20.13 -12.18
C LYS A 28 15.00 19.14 -11.60
N ILE A 29 15.49 18.20 -12.42
CA ILE A 29 16.52 17.26 -12.01
C ILE A 29 17.81 18.03 -11.71
N ASP A 30 18.42 17.76 -10.56
CA ASP A 30 19.70 18.36 -10.18
C ASP A 30 20.81 17.83 -11.09
N SER A 31 21.30 18.69 -11.97
CA SER A 31 22.35 18.39 -12.94
C SER A 31 23.75 18.72 -12.46
N THR A 32 23.96 19.00 -11.17
CA THR A 32 25.29 19.30 -10.62
C THR A 32 26.25 18.14 -10.86
N GLY A 33 27.32 18.35 -11.68
CA GLY A 33 28.26 17.29 -12.07
C GLY A 33 27.70 16.28 -13.08
N LEU A 34 26.62 16.63 -13.77
CA LEU A 34 26.01 15.82 -14.81
C LEU A 34 25.76 16.63 -16.07
N GLN A 35 26.08 16.05 -17.21
CA GLN A 35 25.57 16.50 -18.50
C GLN A 35 24.40 15.59 -18.88
N ILE A 36 23.18 16.14 -18.87
CA ILE A 36 21.95 15.39 -19.15
C ILE A 36 21.46 15.71 -20.55
N ASP A 37 21.36 14.69 -21.39
CA ASP A 37 20.73 14.73 -22.70
C ASP A 37 19.48 13.84 -22.71
N TYR A 38 18.58 14.07 -23.66
CA TYR A 38 17.31 13.37 -23.77
C TYR A 38 17.17 12.66 -25.10
N PHE A 39 16.59 11.45 -25.08
CA PHE A 39 16.23 10.71 -26.28
C PHE A 39 14.79 10.20 -26.16
N PHE A 40 13.88 10.82 -26.90
CA PHE A 40 12.46 10.48 -26.88
C PHE A 40 12.01 9.86 -28.18
N ILE A 41 11.20 8.80 -28.08
CA ILE A 41 10.53 8.19 -29.22
C ILE A 41 9.05 8.54 -29.12
N ASP A 42 8.60 9.45 -30.00
CA ASP A 42 7.22 9.89 -30.07
C ASP A 42 6.37 8.83 -30.80
N ASP A 43 5.56 8.12 -30.05
CA ASP A 43 4.61 7.13 -30.52
C ASP A 43 3.15 7.59 -30.27
N ASN A 44 2.94 8.89 -30.06
CA ASN A 44 1.63 9.45 -29.84
C ASN A 44 0.80 9.51 -31.12
N ILE A 45 -0.50 9.25 -30.98
CA ILE A 45 -1.50 9.50 -32.02
C ILE A 45 -2.10 10.91 -31.85
N ASP A 46 -2.08 11.40 -30.63
CA ASP A 46 -2.61 12.70 -30.26
C ASP A 46 -1.64 13.83 -30.64
N VAL A 47 -2.15 14.77 -31.44
CA VAL A 47 -1.39 15.93 -31.93
C VAL A 47 -0.95 16.86 -30.80
N GLU A 48 -1.73 16.98 -29.74
CA GLU A 48 -1.39 17.84 -28.59
C GLU A 48 -0.16 17.28 -27.87
N SER A 49 -0.08 15.98 -27.64
CA SER A 49 1.07 15.30 -27.03
C SER A 49 2.34 15.45 -27.89
N THR A 50 2.24 15.25 -29.21
CA THR A 50 3.36 15.48 -30.14
C THR A 50 3.81 16.95 -30.12
N ASN A 51 2.89 17.91 -30.04
CA ASN A 51 3.24 19.33 -29.94
C ASN A 51 3.99 19.65 -28.64
N LEU A 52 3.63 19.06 -27.52
CA LEU A 52 4.35 19.21 -26.24
C LEU A 52 5.79 18.72 -26.35
N LEU A 53 6.03 17.58 -27.01
CA LEU A 53 7.39 17.07 -27.25
C LEU A 53 8.21 17.97 -28.14
N ASN A 54 7.62 18.48 -29.24
CA ASN A 54 8.26 19.43 -30.12
C ASN A 54 8.59 20.76 -29.42
N GLN A 55 7.72 21.21 -28.53
CA GLN A 55 7.97 22.39 -27.72
C GLN A 55 9.14 22.15 -26.75
N PHE A 56 9.12 21.05 -26.01
CA PHE A 56 10.19 20.68 -25.09
C PHE A 56 11.54 20.58 -25.78
N SER A 57 11.59 20.00 -26.99
CA SER A 57 12.82 19.90 -27.80
C SER A 57 13.37 21.26 -28.27
N LYS A 58 12.50 22.26 -28.42
CA LYS A 58 12.94 23.63 -28.79
C LYS A 58 13.42 24.44 -27.58
N GLU A 59 12.86 24.17 -26.41
CA GLU A 59 13.13 24.91 -25.17
C GLU A 59 14.35 24.35 -24.40
N ASN A 60 14.76 23.11 -24.68
CA ASN A 60 15.84 22.42 -23.97
C ASN A 60 16.92 21.95 -24.94
N GLU A 61 18.19 22.15 -24.57
CA GLU A 61 19.35 21.62 -25.32
C GLU A 61 19.49 20.10 -25.09
N GLY A 62 20.20 19.42 -26.02
CA GLY A 62 20.50 17.98 -25.88
C GLY A 62 19.31 17.05 -26.10
N VAL A 63 18.20 17.51 -26.68
CA VAL A 63 17.01 16.69 -26.94
C VAL A 63 17.05 16.11 -28.35
N THR A 64 17.09 14.78 -28.43
CA THR A 64 16.84 14.01 -29.66
C THR A 64 15.43 13.47 -29.63
N LEU A 65 14.60 13.88 -30.59
CA LEU A 65 13.22 13.42 -30.75
C LEU A 65 13.07 12.68 -32.07
N ILE A 66 12.60 11.43 -32.03
CA ILE A 66 12.29 10.65 -33.23
C ILE A 66 10.82 10.23 -33.19
N SER A 67 10.15 10.22 -34.34
CA SER A 67 8.76 9.77 -34.46
C SER A 67 8.71 8.31 -34.84
N SER A 68 7.86 7.55 -34.18
CA SER A 68 7.50 6.19 -34.60
C SER A 68 6.53 6.29 -35.78
N HIS A 69 6.75 5.48 -36.79
CA HIS A 69 5.88 5.43 -37.97
C HIS A 69 4.87 4.30 -37.94
N SER A 70 4.55 3.76 -36.76
CA SER A 70 3.66 2.62 -36.64
C SER A 70 2.19 3.05 -36.44
N ASN A 71 1.29 2.41 -37.17
CA ASN A 71 -0.16 2.62 -37.10
C ASN A 71 -0.88 1.61 -36.17
N ASP A 72 -0.18 1.05 -35.19
CA ASP A 72 -0.78 0.09 -34.29
C ASP A 72 -1.80 0.76 -33.37
N LEU A 73 -2.99 0.20 -33.30
CA LEU A 73 -4.05 0.69 -32.43
C LEU A 73 -3.76 0.32 -30.97
N PHE A 74 -3.46 1.34 -30.17
CA PHE A 74 -3.48 1.22 -28.73
C PHE A 74 -4.94 1.05 -28.26
N THR A 75 -5.18 0.05 -27.45
CA THR A 75 -6.48 -0.13 -26.79
C THR A 75 -6.34 0.22 -25.31
N SER A 76 -7.27 1.04 -24.80
CA SER A 76 -7.41 1.31 -23.38
C SER A 76 -8.62 0.59 -22.82
N ASN A 77 -8.56 0.19 -21.54
CA ASN A 77 -9.71 -0.34 -20.83
C ASN A 77 -10.67 0.79 -20.40
N GLU A 78 -11.82 0.44 -19.85
CA GLU A 78 -12.82 1.39 -19.32
C GLU A 78 -12.26 2.35 -18.25
N LYS A 79 -11.17 1.99 -17.58
CA LYS A 79 -10.48 2.80 -16.58
C LYS A 79 -9.41 3.72 -17.17
N GLY A 80 -9.21 3.74 -18.49
CA GLY A 80 -8.25 4.59 -19.18
C GLY A 80 -6.79 4.13 -19.08
N THR A 81 -6.53 2.90 -18.63
CA THR A 81 -5.19 2.29 -18.60
C THR A 81 -4.94 1.45 -19.85
N HIS A 82 -3.67 1.32 -20.27
CA HIS A 82 -3.29 0.52 -21.43
C HIS A 82 -3.62 -0.95 -21.26
N ILE A 83 -4.14 -1.58 -22.32
CA ILE A 83 -4.23 -3.03 -22.42
C ILE A 83 -2.94 -3.52 -23.09
N TRP A 84 -2.06 -4.15 -22.30
CA TRP A 84 -0.82 -4.73 -22.77
C TRP A 84 -1.09 -6.02 -23.55
N ASN A 85 -0.96 -5.94 -24.87
CA ASN A 85 -0.96 -7.09 -25.75
C ASN A 85 0.47 -7.44 -26.21
N SER A 86 0.67 -8.63 -26.76
CA SER A 86 2.01 -9.10 -27.13
C SER A 86 2.70 -8.21 -28.16
N SER A 87 1.99 -7.62 -29.10
CA SER A 87 2.59 -6.75 -30.13
C SER A 87 3.09 -5.44 -29.53
N LEU A 88 2.31 -4.85 -28.62
CA LEU A 88 2.68 -3.62 -27.93
C LEU A 88 3.91 -3.82 -27.02
N VAL A 89 3.96 -4.90 -26.26
CA VAL A 89 5.12 -5.25 -25.41
C VAL A 89 6.41 -5.28 -26.24
N TRP A 90 6.40 -5.99 -27.37
CA TRP A 90 7.63 -6.12 -28.19
C TRP A 90 7.95 -4.87 -28.99
N LYS A 91 6.99 -4.04 -29.33
CA LYS A 91 7.22 -2.70 -29.88
C LYS A 91 7.94 -1.79 -28.88
N VAL A 92 7.48 -1.75 -27.63
CA VAL A 92 8.15 -0.99 -26.56
C VAL A 92 9.57 -1.53 -26.31
N ALA A 93 9.77 -2.86 -26.36
CA ALA A 93 11.09 -3.47 -26.29
C ALA A 93 12.03 -2.98 -27.40
N GLU A 94 11.54 -2.86 -28.63
CA GLU A 94 12.31 -2.34 -29.74
C GLU A 94 12.71 -0.88 -29.53
N PHE A 95 11.79 -0.04 -29.03
CA PHE A 95 12.09 1.35 -28.70
C PHE A 95 13.17 1.45 -27.61
N LYS A 96 13.03 0.69 -26.53
CA LYS A 96 14.03 0.65 -25.45
C LYS A 96 15.40 0.19 -25.97
N ASN A 97 15.45 -0.76 -26.91
CA ASN A 97 16.69 -1.18 -27.55
C ASN A 97 17.31 -0.09 -28.43
N GLN A 98 16.53 0.66 -29.20
CA GLN A 98 17.02 1.81 -29.98
C GLN A 98 17.67 2.88 -29.08
N ILE A 99 17.07 3.13 -27.91
CA ILE A 99 17.63 4.04 -26.90
C ILE A 99 18.97 3.51 -26.37
N ILE A 100 19.06 2.20 -26.06
CA ILE A 100 20.33 1.55 -25.66
C ILE A 100 21.41 1.71 -26.74
N GLU A 101 21.09 1.43 -28.00
CA GLU A 101 22.03 1.58 -29.13
C GLU A 101 22.51 3.03 -29.28
N PHE A 102 21.61 3.99 -29.14
CA PHE A 102 21.95 5.41 -29.18
C PHE A 102 22.89 5.79 -28.03
N ALA A 103 22.63 5.33 -26.81
CA ALA A 103 23.47 5.57 -25.64
C ALA A 103 24.90 5.02 -25.83
N LEU A 104 25.01 3.79 -26.34
CA LEU A 104 26.31 3.16 -26.64
C LEU A 104 27.07 3.89 -27.74
N LYS A 105 26.39 4.24 -28.83
CA LYS A 105 27.02 4.90 -30.01
C LYS A 105 27.54 6.27 -29.69
N ASN A 106 26.91 6.99 -28.76
CA ASN A 106 27.27 8.38 -28.41
C ASN A 106 28.05 8.48 -27.10
N ASP A 107 28.58 7.35 -26.59
CA ASP A 107 29.51 7.31 -25.47
C ASP A 107 28.98 7.89 -24.15
N TYR A 108 27.68 7.65 -23.82
CA TYR A 108 27.12 8.02 -22.51
C TYR A 108 27.66 7.12 -21.40
N ASP A 109 27.92 7.69 -20.22
CA ASP A 109 28.36 6.96 -19.02
C ASP A 109 27.19 6.17 -18.39
N TYR A 110 26.01 6.75 -18.47
CA TYR A 110 24.78 6.15 -17.97
C TYR A 110 23.60 6.38 -18.91
N LEU A 111 22.74 5.39 -18.98
CA LEU A 111 21.40 5.49 -19.56
C LEU A 111 20.38 5.42 -18.41
N PHE A 112 19.48 6.41 -18.34
CA PHE A 112 18.33 6.38 -17.43
C PHE A 112 17.05 6.18 -18.25
N LEU A 113 16.49 4.97 -18.18
CA LEU A 113 15.21 4.64 -18.83
C LEU A 113 14.05 4.95 -17.89
N ILE A 114 13.10 5.73 -18.38
CA ILE A 114 11.95 6.18 -17.60
C ILE A 114 10.68 6.16 -18.45
N ASP A 115 9.56 5.75 -17.85
CA ASP A 115 8.25 5.85 -18.48
C ASP A 115 7.69 7.28 -18.37
N SER A 116 6.95 7.71 -19.38
CA SER A 116 6.49 9.10 -19.55
C SER A 116 5.34 9.53 -18.63
N ASP A 117 5.13 8.81 -17.55
CA ASP A 117 4.16 9.07 -16.47
C ASP A 117 4.78 8.98 -15.07
N ILE A 118 6.12 9.00 -14.99
CA ILE A 118 6.86 8.93 -13.73
C ILE A 118 7.50 10.28 -13.44
N LEU A 119 7.23 10.83 -12.25
CA LEU A 119 7.85 12.07 -11.78
C LEU A 119 8.95 11.73 -10.78
N LEU A 120 10.13 12.34 -10.98
CA LEU A 120 11.33 12.11 -10.18
C LEU A 120 11.52 13.15 -9.08
N HIS A 121 12.12 12.73 -7.97
CA HIS A 121 12.75 13.67 -7.07
C HIS A 121 14.00 14.28 -7.74
N PRO A 122 14.30 15.59 -7.55
CA PRO A 122 15.44 16.25 -8.21
C PRO A 122 16.79 15.53 -8.01
N LYS A 123 17.02 14.92 -6.86
CA LYS A 123 18.29 14.23 -6.53
C LYS A 123 18.36 12.77 -6.98
N THR A 124 17.33 12.22 -7.57
CA THR A 124 17.25 10.78 -7.89
C THR A 124 18.47 10.33 -8.71
N ILE A 125 18.76 10.95 -9.85
CA ILE A 125 19.82 10.48 -10.75
C ILE A 125 21.21 10.56 -10.09
N GLN A 126 21.53 11.67 -9.43
CA GLN A 126 22.80 11.80 -8.71
C GLN A 126 22.96 10.75 -7.61
N HIS A 127 21.89 10.49 -6.87
CA HIS A 127 21.91 9.50 -5.81
C HIS A 127 22.13 8.09 -6.37
N LEU A 128 21.42 7.71 -7.43
CA LEU A 128 21.57 6.41 -8.08
C LEU A 128 23.00 6.20 -8.62
N ILE A 129 23.60 7.20 -9.25
CA ILE A 129 25.00 7.17 -9.69
C ILE A 129 25.93 6.97 -8.50
N GLY A 130 25.67 7.67 -7.39
CA GLY A 130 26.43 7.55 -6.14
C GLY A 130 26.45 6.15 -5.52
N THR A 131 25.46 5.31 -5.82
CA THR A 131 25.40 3.91 -5.36
C THR A 131 26.41 3.00 -6.05
N LYS A 132 26.96 3.41 -7.21
CA LYS A 132 27.93 2.66 -8.04
C LYS A 132 27.42 1.27 -8.45
N LYS A 133 26.11 1.13 -8.65
CA LYS A 133 25.49 -0.09 -9.17
C LYS A 133 25.41 -0.04 -10.69
N ASP A 134 25.60 -1.18 -11.35
CA ASP A 134 25.50 -1.26 -12.81
C ASP A 134 24.08 -1.11 -13.32
N ILE A 135 23.12 -1.69 -12.60
CA ILE A 135 21.69 -1.58 -12.90
C ILE A 135 20.95 -1.33 -11.59
N ILE A 136 20.30 -0.17 -11.49
CA ILE A 136 19.54 0.22 -10.31
C ILE A 136 18.32 1.05 -10.70
N SER A 137 17.17 0.72 -10.11
CA SER A 137 15.91 1.44 -10.32
C SER A 137 15.58 2.27 -9.09
N GLU A 138 15.04 3.46 -9.25
CA GLU A 138 14.34 4.14 -8.17
C GLU A 138 12.95 3.54 -8.01
N ILE A 139 12.54 3.27 -6.78
CA ILE A 139 11.24 2.65 -6.52
C ILE A 139 10.09 3.59 -6.85
N PHE A 140 9.02 3.03 -7.40
CA PHE A 140 7.69 3.64 -7.38
C PHE A 140 6.62 2.59 -7.10
N TRP A 141 5.47 3.06 -6.66
CA TRP A 141 4.36 2.21 -6.26
C TRP A 141 3.13 2.53 -7.10
N THR A 142 2.35 1.49 -7.41
CA THR A 142 1.17 1.62 -8.25
C THR A 142 -0.03 0.97 -7.60
N ASP A 143 -1.13 1.69 -7.48
CA ASP A 143 -2.43 1.13 -7.12
C ASP A 143 -3.14 0.63 -8.38
N PHE A 144 -2.88 -0.62 -8.77
CA PHE A 144 -3.47 -1.23 -9.97
C PHE A 144 -4.99 -1.41 -9.85
N GLY A 145 -5.50 -1.65 -8.65
CA GLY A 145 -6.93 -1.89 -8.36
C GLY A 145 -7.76 -0.64 -8.18
N GLY A 146 -7.14 0.51 -7.84
CA GLY A 146 -7.85 1.73 -7.44
C GLY A 146 -8.52 1.63 -6.07
N ASN A 147 -8.07 0.67 -5.24
CA ASN A 147 -8.61 0.39 -3.89
C ASN A 147 -7.66 0.83 -2.76
N GLY A 148 -6.59 1.55 -3.08
CA GLY A 148 -5.57 2.01 -2.13
C GLY A 148 -4.49 0.98 -1.82
N SER A 149 -4.53 -0.22 -2.43
CA SER A 149 -3.47 -1.23 -2.30
C SER A 149 -2.44 -1.02 -3.40
N GLU A 150 -1.27 -0.53 -3.02
CA GLU A 150 -0.19 -0.23 -3.96
C GLU A 150 0.90 -1.31 -3.91
N LEU A 151 1.40 -1.69 -5.10
CA LEU A 151 2.49 -2.64 -5.28
C LEU A 151 3.70 -1.95 -5.94
N PRO A 152 4.94 -2.37 -5.60
CA PRO A 152 6.13 -1.81 -6.22
C PRO A 152 6.34 -2.38 -7.63
N GLN A 153 7.14 -1.68 -8.46
CA GLN A 153 7.52 -2.16 -9.79
C GLN A 153 8.68 -3.19 -9.78
N VAL A 154 9.09 -3.65 -8.62
CA VAL A 154 10.19 -4.60 -8.45
C VAL A 154 9.70 -5.91 -7.84
N TRP A 155 10.41 -7.01 -8.10
CA TRP A 155 10.06 -8.35 -7.61
C TRP A 155 11.32 -9.17 -7.31
N LEU A 156 11.17 -10.33 -6.65
CA LEU A 156 12.30 -11.18 -6.26
C LEU A 156 12.57 -12.30 -7.26
N GLN A 157 11.55 -12.86 -7.88
CA GLN A 157 11.72 -14.03 -8.75
C GLN A 157 10.63 -14.12 -9.83
N ASP A 158 10.95 -14.74 -10.96
CA ASP A 158 10.05 -15.10 -12.06
C ASP A 158 9.18 -13.95 -12.58
N GLU A 159 7.86 -14.11 -12.47
CA GLU A 159 6.83 -13.14 -12.86
C GLU A 159 6.22 -12.45 -11.64
N TYR A 160 6.82 -11.39 -11.16
CA TYR A 160 6.27 -10.60 -10.05
C TYR A 160 6.09 -11.37 -8.74
N ASN A 161 6.93 -12.38 -8.46
CA ASN A 161 6.92 -13.04 -7.17
C ASN A 161 7.68 -12.20 -6.14
N PHE A 162 7.02 -11.84 -5.07
CA PHE A 162 7.60 -11.09 -3.94
C PHE A 162 8.22 -12.00 -2.88
N TYR A 163 8.51 -13.24 -3.24
CA TYR A 163 9.18 -14.25 -2.42
C TYR A 163 10.01 -15.16 -3.31
N TYR A 164 10.99 -15.87 -2.73
CA TYR A 164 11.73 -16.89 -3.42
C TYR A 164 11.02 -18.24 -3.31
N LYS A 165 10.74 -18.88 -4.43
CA LYS A 165 10.27 -20.26 -4.46
C LYS A 165 11.44 -21.19 -4.12
N GLY A 166 11.37 -21.84 -2.96
CA GLY A 166 12.30 -22.89 -2.58
C GLY A 166 12.05 -24.20 -3.35
N ASN A 167 12.99 -25.14 -3.22
CA ASN A 167 12.82 -26.50 -3.75
C ASN A 167 11.85 -27.35 -2.91
N GLU A 168 11.55 -26.93 -1.69
CA GLU A 168 10.60 -27.56 -0.78
C GLU A 168 9.22 -26.89 -0.87
N LYS A 169 8.18 -27.67 -0.57
CA LYS A 169 6.82 -27.17 -0.54
C LYS A 169 6.66 -26.23 0.65
N GLN A 170 6.60 -24.93 0.37
CA GLN A 170 6.37 -23.89 1.37
C GLN A 170 4.89 -23.86 1.77
N SER A 171 4.60 -23.57 3.03
CA SER A 171 3.23 -23.32 3.46
C SER A 171 2.73 -21.96 2.92
N VAL A 172 1.42 -21.79 2.87
CA VAL A 172 0.81 -20.50 2.45
C VAL A 172 1.23 -19.40 3.42
N GLU A 173 1.32 -19.70 4.71
CA GLU A 173 1.76 -18.79 5.76
C GLU A 173 3.21 -18.34 5.56
N ASP A 174 4.12 -19.24 5.23
CA ASP A 174 5.53 -18.91 4.99
C ASP A 174 5.68 -18.03 3.74
N ILE A 175 4.93 -18.33 2.69
CA ILE A 175 4.89 -17.49 1.47
C ILE A 175 4.41 -16.07 1.81
N HIS A 176 3.28 -15.93 2.51
CA HIS A 176 2.75 -14.63 2.89
C HIS A 176 3.73 -13.85 3.77
N LYS A 177 4.36 -14.51 4.74
CA LYS A 177 5.36 -13.90 5.61
C LYS A 177 6.55 -13.37 4.79
N SER A 178 7.11 -14.20 3.90
CA SER A 178 8.23 -13.80 3.05
C SER A 178 7.89 -12.63 2.13
N MET A 179 6.68 -12.64 1.54
CA MET A 179 6.18 -11.52 0.73
C MET A 179 6.12 -10.23 1.54
N LEU A 180 5.56 -10.28 2.76
CA LEU A 180 5.45 -9.11 3.63
C LEU A 180 6.80 -8.60 4.10
N GLU A 181 7.73 -9.49 4.43
CA GLU A 181 9.10 -9.11 4.81
C GLU A 181 9.78 -8.33 3.67
N PHE A 182 9.67 -8.79 2.43
CA PHE A 182 10.18 -8.10 1.26
C PHE A 182 9.49 -6.74 1.05
N LEU A 183 8.16 -6.71 0.98
CA LEU A 183 7.40 -5.47 0.78
C LEU A 183 7.64 -4.43 1.89
N ASN A 184 7.81 -4.87 3.14
CA ASN A 184 8.13 -4.00 4.25
C ASN A 184 9.57 -3.48 4.20
N SER A 185 10.54 -4.28 3.74
CA SER A 185 11.92 -3.82 3.56
C SER A 185 11.98 -2.64 2.58
N LEU A 186 11.21 -2.70 1.50
CA LEU A 186 11.14 -1.64 0.48
C LEU A 186 10.52 -0.33 0.98
N LYS A 187 9.84 -0.33 2.12
CA LYS A 187 9.31 0.89 2.76
C LYS A 187 10.36 1.63 3.59
N THR A 188 11.50 1.02 3.85
CA THR A 188 12.62 1.62 4.56
C THR A 188 13.64 2.14 3.54
N PRO A 189 14.16 3.38 3.68
CA PRO A 189 15.20 3.90 2.79
C PRO A 189 16.43 2.98 2.77
N GLY A 190 16.85 2.58 1.56
CA GLY A 190 17.96 1.65 1.37
C GLY A 190 18.18 1.27 -0.09
N VAL A 191 19.22 0.47 -0.33
CA VAL A 191 19.51 -0.16 -1.63
C VAL A 191 19.36 -1.65 -1.45
N TYR A 192 18.42 -2.25 -2.17
CA TYR A 192 18.06 -3.66 -2.04
C TYR A 192 18.34 -4.41 -3.33
N GLU A 193 18.91 -5.60 -3.23
CA GLU A 193 19.03 -6.51 -4.37
C GLU A 193 17.66 -7.12 -4.69
N VAL A 194 17.31 -7.18 -6.00
CA VAL A 194 16.02 -7.69 -6.47
C VAL A 194 16.22 -8.66 -7.64
N GLY A 195 15.23 -9.48 -7.92
CA GLY A 195 15.25 -10.40 -9.07
C GLY A 195 14.71 -9.78 -10.35
N GLY A 196 14.03 -8.64 -10.24
CA GLY A 196 13.56 -7.89 -11.40
C GLY A 196 13.07 -6.50 -11.05
N LEU A 197 13.05 -5.64 -12.07
CA LEU A 197 12.69 -4.23 -11.98
C LEU A 197 12.06 -3.77 -13.30
N GLY A 198 11.27 -2.71 -13.22
CA GLY A 198 10.65 -2.08 -14.39
C GLY A 198 11.29 -0.74 -14.76
N ALA A 199 10.49 0.19 -15.20
CA ALA A 199 10.89 1.55 -15.55
C ALA A 199 11.59 2.30 -14.38
N CYS A 200 12.12 3.49 -14.67
CA CYS A 200 12.86 4.33 -13.72
C CYS A 200 14.23 3.74 -13.35
N THR A 201 14.95 3.23 -14.36
CA THR A 201 16.17 2.43 -14.19
C THR A 201 17.39 3.13 -14.77
N LEU A 202 18.42 3.29 -13.92
CA LEU A 202 19.77 3.71 -14.32
C LEU A 202 20.59 2.48 -14.72
N ILE A 203 21.22 2.54 -15.89
CA ILE A 203 22.04 1.48 -16.47
C ILE A 203 23.42 2.07 -16.77
N SER A 204 24.48 1.49 -16.20
CA SER A 204 25.85 1.94 -16.43
C SER A 204 26.32 1.58 -17.86
N ARG A 205 27.29 2.32 -18.37
CA ARG A 205 27.99 1.99 -19.64
C ARG A 205 28.54 0.56 -19.62
N HIS A 206 29.08 0.11 -18.49
CA HIS A 206 29.57 -1.25 -18.35
C HIS A 206 28.45 -2.29 -18.60
N ALA A 207 27.26 -2.10 -18.04
CA ALA A 207 26.12 -3.00 -18.29
C ALA A 207 25.67 -2.94 -19.75
N LEU A 208 25.61 -1.74 -20.35
CA LEU A 208 25.29 -1.59 -21.78
C LEU A 208 26.29 -2.33 -22.66
N GLN A 209 27.59 -2.21 -22.40
CA GLN A 209 28.67 -2.90 -23.14
C GLN A 209 28.61 -4.43 -22.95
N LYS A 210 28.08 -4.95 -21.83
CA LYS A 210 27.87 -6.38 -21.66
C LYS A 210 26.73 -6.95 -22.53
N GLY A 211 25.95 -6.10 -23.18
CA GLY A 211 24.92 -6.52 -24.14
C GLY A 211 23.54 -6.73 -23.52
N VAL A 212 23.21 -5.98 -22.45
CA VAL A 212 21.83 -5.96 -21.96
C VAL A 212 20.88 -5.45 -23.05
N SER A 213 19.69 -6.02 -23.12
CA SER A 213 18.68 -5.59 -24.09
C SER A 213 17.28 -6.08 -23.67
N PHE A 214 16.24 -5.47 -24.21
CA PHE A 214 14.84 -5.84 -24.02
C PHE A 214 14.33 -6.87 -25.03
N SER A 215 15.19 -7.38 -25.89
CA SER A 215 14.83 -8.35 -26.93
C SER A 215 14.26 -9.64 -26.35
N ARG A 216 13.29 -10.22 -27.06
CA ARG A 216 12.62 -11.45 -26.64
C ARG A 216 13.60 -12.63 -26.51
N ILE A 217 13.56 -13.32 -25.39
CA ILE A 217 14.22 -14.62 -25.17
C ILE A 217 13.22 -15.71 -25.60
N LYS A 218 13.56 -16.48 -26.65
CA LYS A 218 12.62 -17.37 -27.34
C LYS A 218 12.10 -18.54 -26.48
N ASN A 219 12.90 -18.99 -25.53
CA ASN A 219 12.59 -20.15 -24.66
C ASN A 219 12.09 -19.73 -23.26
N VAL A 220 11.61 -18.49 -23.12
CA VAL A 220 10.97 -17.98 -21.91
C VAL A 220 9.52 -17.70 -22.22
N SER A 221 8.61 -18.22 -21.39
CA SER A 221 7.16 -18.06 -21.56
C SER A 221 6.61 -16.75 -20.95
N PHE A 222 7.39 -16.05 -20.14
CA PHE A 222 6.98 -14.83 -19.46
C PHE A 222 6.63 -13.72 -20.45
N ALA A 223 5.52 -13.03 -20.21
CA ALA A 223 5.15 -11.81 -20.90
C ALA A 223 5.85 -10.59 -20.23
N GLY A 224 6.22 -9.59 -21.01
CA GLY A 224 6.83 -8.34 -20.53
C GLY A 224 8.32 -8.22 -20.88
N GLU A 225 8.67 -7.12 -21.52
CA GLU A 225 10.02 -6.83 -21.99
C GLU A 225 11.00 -6.62 -20.83
N ASP A 226 10.54 -6.01 -19.75
CA ASP A 226 11.34 -5.79 -18.53
C ASP A 226 11.80 -7.10 -17.91
N ARG A 227 10.93 -8.13 -17.89
CA ARG A 227 11.30 -9.47 -17.39
C ARG A 227 12.41 -10.10 -18.23
N HIS A 228 12.32 -9.99 -19.55
CA HIS A 228 13.38 -10.49 -20.45
C HIS A 228 14.69 -9.73 -20.28
N PHE A 229 14.62 -8.41 -20.06
CA PHE A 229 15.78 -7.60 -19.72
C PHE A 229 16.44 -8.08 -18.42
N CYS A 230 15.66 -8.27 -17.36
CA CYS A 230 16.16 -8.68 -16.05
C CYS A 230 16.82 -10.07 -16.10
N ILE A 231 16.19 -11.05 -16.76
CA ILE A 231 16.76 -12.40 -16.93
C ILE A 231 18.09 -12.32 -17.70
N ARG A 232 18.14 -11.53 -18.77
CA ARG A 232 19.37 -11.36 -19.57
C ARG A 232 20.47 -10.70 -18.76
N ALA A 233 20.16 -9.64 -18.00
CA ALA A 233 21.13 -8.95 -17.17
C ALA A 233 21.77 -9.89 -16.15
N VAL A 234 20.98 -10.68 -15.45
CA VAL A 234 21.47 -11.68 -14.48
C VAL A 234 22.29 -12.78 -15.17
N ALA A 235 21.88 -13.25 -16.35
CA ALA A 235 22.63 -14.24 -17.14
C ALA A 235 23.98 -13.68 -17.62
N LEU A 236 24.10 -12.37 -17.79
CA LEU A 236 25.37 -11.68 -18.12
C LEU A 236 26.23 -11.38 -16.87
N GLY A 237 25.82 -11.84 -15.69
CA GLY A 237 26.53 -11.66 -14.42
C GLY A 237 26.39 -10.25 -13.85
N LEU A 238 25.24 -9.59 -14.09
CA LEU A 238 24.88 -8.30 -13.53
C LEU A 238 23.79 -8.48 -12.48
N ASN A 239 23.96 -7.89 -11.29
CA ASN A 239 22.93 -7.87 -10.27
C ASN A 239 21.98 -6.69 -10.48
N LEU A 240 20.73 -6.88 -10.08
CA LEU A 240 19.67 -5.87 -10.17
C LEU A 240 19.41 -5.29 -8.78
N TYR A 241 19.28 -3.96 -8.69
CA TYR A 241 19.04 -3.27 -7.43
C TYR A 241 17.87 -2.30 -7.55
N VAL A 242 17.24 -2.05 -6.42
CA VAL A 242 16.27 -0.95 -6.25
C VAL A 242 16.75 -0.02 -5.14
N ASP A 243 16.67 1.26 -5.38
CA ASP A 243 16.83 2.32 -4.37
C ASP A 243 15.47 2.75 -3.86
N THR A 244 15.36 3.08 -2.58
CA THR A 244 14.12 3.51 -1.93
C THR A 244 14.26 4.82 -1.17
N HIS A 245 15.35 5.59 -1.42
CA HIS A 245 15.57 6.87 -0.74
C HIS A 245 14.71 8.01 -1.31
N TYR A 246 14.44 7.99 -2.63
CA TYR A 246 13.71 9.05 -3.33
C TYR A 246 12.57 8.50 -4.19
N PRO A 247 11.57 7.80 -3.61
CA PRO A 247 10.54 7.15 -4.38
C PRO A 247 9.90 8.06 -5.41
N ALA A 248 9.86 7.61 -6.66
CA ALA A 248 9.23 8.32 -7.73
C ALA A 248 7.70 8.29 -7.62
N PHE A 249 7.03 9.26 -8.24
CA PHE A 249 5.56 9.30 -8.28
C PHE A 249 5.06 8.81 -9.64
N HIS A 250 4.20 7.79 -9.64
CA HIS A 250 3.61 7.23 -10.85
C HIS A 250 2.20 7.77 -11.07
N ILE A 251 2.00 8.45 -12.19
CA ILE A 251 0.67 8.94 -12.64
C ILE A 251 0.01 7.81 -13.45
N TYR A 252 -0.45 6.77 -12.76
CA TYR A 252 -1.02 5.61 -13.43
C TYR A 252 -2.37 5.89 -14.11
N ARG A 253 -3.16 6.83 -13.55
CA ARG A 253 -4.46 7.29 -14.06
C ARG A 253 -4.54 8.81 -14.03
N GLU A 254 -5.45 9.39 -14.81
CA GLU A 254 -5.71 10.84 -14.77
C GLU A 254 -6.16 11.32 -13.38
N SER A 255 -6.85 10.49 -12.60
CA SER A 255 -7.20 10.80 -11.20
C SER A 255 -5.98 11.03 -10.29
N ASP A 256 -4.81 10.47 -10.64
CA ASP A 256 -3.59 10.65 -9.87
C ASP A 256 -2.97 12.04 -10.04
N LEU A 257 -3.36 12.79 -11.08
CA LEU A 257 -2.90 14.18 -11.29
C LEU A 257 -3.20 15.07 -10.07
N GLY A 258 -4.33 14.89 -9.41
CA GLY A 258 -4.68 15.62 -8.18
C GLY A 258 -3.73 15.34 -7.00
N ARG A 259 -2.93 14.27 -7.04
CA ARG A 259 -1.98 13.87 -5.99
C ARG A 259 -0.57 14.45 -6.20
N ILE A 260 -0.29 15.06 -7.34
CA ILE A 260 1.03 15.64 -7.66
C ILE A 260 1.43 16.73 -6.66
N SER A 261 0.48 17.57 -6.22
CA SER A 261 0.75 18.62 -5.22
C SER A 261 1.32 18.04 -3.91
N ASN A 262 0.86 16.86 -3.50
CA ASN A 262 1.38 16.17 -2.32
C ASN A 262 2.80 15.63 -2.54
N PHE A 263 3.15 15.26 -3.77
CA PHE A 263 4.52 14.85 -4.14
C PHE A 263 5.47 16.06 -4.15
N ILE A 264 5.03 17.20 -4.71
CA ILE A 264 5.82 18.44 -4.78
C ILE A 264 6.18 18.95 -3.36
N GLY A 265 5.21 19.03 -2.46
CA GLY A 265 5.43 19.52 -1.10
C GLY A 265 6.35 18.65 -0.24
N LYS A 266 6.65 17.42 -0.68
CA LYS A 266 7.55 16.48 -0.02
C LYS A 266 8.98 16.53 -0.55
N ASN A 267 9.23 17.18 -1.69
CA ASN A 267 10.56 17.20 -2.33
C ASN A 267 11.61 18.09 -1.65
N GLU A 268 11.28 18.75 -0.52
CA GLU A 268 12.23 19.57 0.22
C GLU A 268 13.10 18.78 1.21
N THR A 269 12.80 17.50 1.45
CA THR A 269 13.58 16.63 2.36
C THR A 269 13.85 15.25 1.76
N PRO A 270 15.08 14.73 1.87
CA PRO A 270 15.45 13.41 1.34
C PRO A 270 14.96 12.30 2.29
N LEU A 271 13.74 11.86 2.12
CA LEU A 271 13.23 10.69 2.85
C LEU A 271 12.18 9.99 1.98
N GLY A 272 12.28 8.67 1.82
CA GLY A 272 11.43 7.83 1.00
C GLY A 272 9.92 8.02 1.22
N ARG A 273 9.09 7.22 0.56
CA ARG A 273 7.63 7.27 0.57
C ARG A 273 6.99 7.38 1.96
N ASN A 274 7.66 6.88 2.98
CA ASN A 274 7.35 7.03 4.39
C ASN A 274 8.27 8.08 5.02
N GLN A 275 8.10 9.36 4.62
CA GLN A 275 8.89 10.48 5.14
C GLN A 275 8.54 10.82 6.59
N TYR A 276 8.66 9.86 7.48
CA TYR A 276 8.56 10.09 8.91
C TYR A 276 9.67 9.31 9.63
N VAL A 277 10.17 9.90 10.72
CA VAL A 277 11.09 9.20 11.60
C VAL A 277 10.28 8.16 12.36
N ARG A 278 10.61 6.87 12.15
CA ARG A 278 9.99 5.79 12.92
C ARG A 278 10.53 5.80 14.34
N TYR A 279 9.62 5.94 15.30
CA TYR A 279 9.93 5.84 16.73
C TYR A 279 9.50 4.46 17.24
N PHE A 280 10.38 3.81 17.99
CA PHE A 280 10.07 2.57 18.67
C PHE A 280 10.85 2.44 19.99
N LYS A 281 10.24 1.77 20.95
CA LYS A 281 10.87 1.34 22.19
C LYS A 281 11.02 -0.18 22.13
N SER A 282 12.13 -0.71 22.64
CA SER A 282 12.40 -2.16 22.70
C SER A 282 11.61 -2.86 23.82
N SER A 283 11.11 -2.10 24.80
CA SER A 283 10.36 -2.62 25.95
C SER A 283 9.48 -1.54 26.57
N ASN A 284 8.57 -1.96 27.43
CA ASN A 284 7.67 -1.08 28.19
C ASN A 284 6.82 -0.15 27.30
N ASN A 285 6.40 -0.65 26.13
CA ASN A 285 5.45 0.04 25.31
C ASN A 285 4.07 0.05 25.97
N LYS A 286 3.44 1.23 26.03
CA LYS A 286 2.10 1.41 26.54
C LYS A 286 1.07 0.97 25.49
N LEU A 287 0.17 0.06 25.88
CA LEU A 287 -0.95 -0.40 25.06
C LEU A 287 -2.24 0.27 25.52
N THR A 288 -2.77 1.16 24.70
CA THR A 288 -4.03 1.88 24.96
C THR A 288 -5.15 1.23 24.17
N LEU A 289 -6.19 0.74 24.87
CA LEU A 289 -7.46 0.35 24.24
C LEU A 289 -8.20 1.61 23.81
N SER A 290 -8.71 1.63 22.59
CA SER A 290 -9.55 2.71 22.06
C SER A 290 -10.87 2.12 21.59
N MET A 291 -11.98 2.50 22.22
CA MET A 291 -13.29 1.87 21.99
C MET A 291 -14.40 2.91 21.97
N VAL A 292 -15.35 2.73 21.04
CA VAL A 292 -16.64 3.45 21.04
C VAL A 292 -17.71 2.52 21.56
N VAL A 293 -18.56 3.02 22.45
CA VAL A 293 -19.68 2.26 23.06
C VAL A 293 -20.98 3.02 22.92
N LYS A 294 -22.09 2.29 22.77
CA LYS A 294 -23.44 2.86 22.82
C LYS A 294 -24.50 1.80 23.14
N ASN A 295 -25.15 1.93 24.30
CA ASN A 295 -26.22 1.03 24.76
C ASN A 295 -25.79 -0.45 24.77
N GLU A 296 -24.64 -0.74 25.40
CA GLU A 296 -24.01 -2.06 25.44
C GLU A 296 -24.21 -2.80 26.78
N ALA A 297 -25.03 -2.24 27.71
CA ALA A 297 -25.19 -2.78 29.05
C ALA A 297 -25.67 -4.25 29.11
N ASN A 298 -26.54 -4.63 28.16
CA ASN A 298 -27.09 -6.00 28.07
C ASN A 298 -26.38 -6.84 26.98
N ASN A 299 -25.17 -6.48 26.62
CA ASN A 299 -24.41 -7.11 25.56
C ASN A 299 -23.14 -7.80 26.09
N TYR A 300 -22.12 -7.86 25.26
CA TYR A 300 -20.88 -8.56 25.57
C TYR A 300 -19.85 -7.66 26.26
N LEU A 301 -20.11 -6.36 26.40
CA LEU A 301 -19.18 -5.32 26.85
C LEU A 301 -18.45 -5.69 28.16
N LYS A 302 -19.18 -6.16 29.18
CA LYS A 302 -18.58 -6.52 30.46
C LYS A 302 -17.53 -7.62 30.31
N ASN A 303 -17.83 -8.67 29.55
CA ASN A 303 -16.93 -9.80 29.33
C ASN A 303 -15.73 -9.37 28.48
N VAL A 304 -15.97 -8.59 27.42
CA VAL A 304 -14.96 -8.04 26.52
C VAL A 304 -13.96 -7.18 27.29
N LEU A 305 -14.43 -6.22 28.08
CA LEU A 305 -13.56 -5.34 28.86
C LEU A 305 -12.82 -6.09 29.99
N THR A 306 -13.45 -7.08 30.62
CA THR A 306 -12.80 -7.92 31.64
C THR A 306 -11.63 -8.71 31.05
N GLU A 307 -11.75 -9.19 29.80
CA GLU A 307 -10.63 -9.83 29.10
C GLU A 307 -9.55 -8.83 28.72
N HIS A 308 -9.94 -7.69 28.13
CA HIS A 308 -8.96 -6.65 27.71
C HIS A 308 -8.17 -6.09 28.88
N LYS A 309 -8.79 -5.91 30.05
CA LYS A 309 -8.14 -5.47 31.28
C LYS A 309 -6.85 -6.24 31.61
N GLN A 310 -6.78 -7.52 31.21
CA GLN A 310 -5.64 -8.38 31.55
C GLN A 310 -4.34 -7.99 30.84
N TYR A 311 -4.40 -7.18 29.76
CA TYR A 311 -3.23 -6.89 28.95
C TYR A 311 -3.10 -5.44 28.47
N ILE A 312 -4.09 -4.59 28.67
CA ILE A 312 -4.00 -3.16 28.36
C ILE A 312 -3.38 -2.39 29.53
N ASP A 313 -2.78 -1.24 29.23
CA ASP A 313 -2.21 -0.32 30.25
C ASP A 313 -3.16 0.85 30.53
N GLU A 314 -4.07 1.17 29.60
CA GLU A 314 -4.99 2.30 29.63
C GLU A 314 -6.15 2.08 28.68
N ALA A 315 -7.28 2.71 28.93
CA ALA A 315 -8.44 2.69 28.04
C ALA A 315 -8.95 4.10 27.74
N VAL A 316 -9.28 4.33 26.45
CA VAL A 316 -10.04 5.49 25.98
C VAL A 316 -11.40 5.01 25.51
N ILE A 317 -12.43 5.47 26.17
CA ILE A 317 -13.82 5.08 25.90
C ILE A 317 -14.60 6.31 25.43
N ILE A 318 -15.18 6.22 24.25
CA ILE A 318 -16.13 7.20 23.75
C ILE A 318 -17.55 6.64 23.91
N ASP A 319 -18.27 7.13 24.89
CA ASP A 319 -19.71 6.85 25.03
C ASP A 319 -20.49 7.75 24.07
N ASP A 320 -21.03 7.16 23.01
CA ASP A 320 -21.75 7.88 21.96
C ASP A 320 -23.24 8.09 22.31
N GLY A 321 -23.49 8.59 23.51
CA GLY A 321 -24.83 8.95 24.00
C GLY A 321 -25.64 7.73 24.47
N SER A 322 -25.07 6.86 25.29
CA SER A 322 -25.79 5.78 25.94
C SER A 322 -26.85 6.29 26.92
N THR A 323 -27.96 5.57 26.97
CA THR A 323 -29.10 5.84 27.85
C THR A 323 -29.32 4.73 28.91
N ASP A 324 -28.47 3.72 28.89
CA ASP A 324 -28.43 2.58 29.80
C ASP A 324 -27.18 2.59 30.68
N ASP A 325 -26.91 1.51 31.41
CA ASP A 325 -25.81 1.38 32.36
C ASP A 325 -24.45 1.11 31.69
N THR A 326 -24.31 1.37 30.38
CA THR A 326 -23.07 1.11 29.60
C THR A 326 -21.84 1.74 30.24
N VAL A 327 -21.94 3.00 30.67
CA VAL A 327 -20.81 3.74 31.27
C VAL A 327 -20.40 3.11 32.60
N ASP A 328 -21.37 2.77 33.45
CA ASP A 328 -21.10 2.16 34.75
C ASP A 328 -20.42 0.78 34.60
N ILE A 329 -20.81 0.01 33.59
CA ILE A 329 -20.17 -1.25 33.24
C ILE A 329 -18.71 -1.02 32.77
N CYS A 330 -18.44 0.01 31.98
CA CYS A 330 -17.08 0.34 31.59
C CYS A 330 -16.19 0.64 32.80
N LEU A 331 -16.68 1.46 33.73
CA LEU A 331 -15.95 1.83 34.94
C LEU A 331 -15.74 0.64 35.87
N GLU A 332 -16.76 -0.22 36.07
CA GLU A 332 -16.65 -1.42 36.87
C GLU A 332 -15.67 -2.44 36.26
N ALA A 333 -15.84 -2.77 34.99
CA ALA A 333 -15.04 -3.79 34.33
C ALA A 333 -13.54 -3.42 34.26
N LEU A 334 -13.25 -2.15 34.06
CA LEU A 334 -11.89 -1.61 33.96
C LEU A 334 -11.36 -1.04 35.28
N ASP A 335 -11.99 -1.32 36.43
CA ASP A 335 -11.50 -0.87 37.74
C ASP A 335 -9.99 -1.18 37.90
N GLY A 336 -9.20 -0.18 38.32
CA GLY A 336 -7.74 -0.28 38.43
C GLY A 336 -6.95 -0.02 37.13
N ILE A 337 -7.60 0.20 35.99
CA ILE A 337 -6.98 0.66 34.72
C ILE A 337 -7.28 2.15 34.56
N PRO A 338 -6.31 3.00 34.19
CA PRO A 338 -6.57 4.39 33.83
C PRO A 338 -7.56 4.48 32.66
N ILE A 339 -8.64 5.25 32.83
CA ILE A 339 -9.67 5.43 31.81
C ILE A 339 -9.79 6.90 31.42
N HIS A 340 -9.70 7.18 30.13
CA HIS A 340 -10.09 8.46 29.55
C HIS A 340 -11.49 8.30 28.93
N LEU A 341 -12.51 8.75 29.65
CA LEU A 341 -13.91 8.59 29.27
C LEU A 341 -14.48 9.91 28.72
N ILE A 342 -15.01 9.86 27.51
CA ILE A 342 -15.73 10.97 26.87
C ILE A 342 -17.18 10.56 26.67
N ARG A 343 -18.12 11.44 27.04
CA ARG A 343 -19.55 11.21 26.84
C ARG A 343 -20.10 12.22 25.84
N ASN A 344 -20.58 11.74 24.71
CA ASN A 344 -21.30 12.56 23.74
C ASN A 344 -22.73 12.80 24.23
N PRO A 345 -23.23 14.05 24.24
CA PRO A 345 -24.61 14.33 24.65
C PRO A 345 -25.63 13.78 23.65
N THR A 346 -25.23 13.65 22.39
CA THR A 346 -26.02 13.08 21.29
C THR A 346 -25.11 12.19 20.43
N SER A 347 -25.69 11.13 19.89
CA SER A 347 -24.95 10.20 19.05
C SER A 347 -24.46 10.84 17.76
N LYS A 348 -23.21 10.56 17.41
CA LYS A 348 -22.57 10.92 16.13
C LYS A 348 -22.54 9.76 15.15
N PHE A 349 -23.17 8.63 15.47
CA PHE A 349 -23.08 7.41 14.65
C PHE A 349 -23.63 7.58 13.23
N SER A 350 -24.50 8.57 12.98
CA SER A 350 -24.96 8.91 11.63
C SER A 350 -23.85 9.51 10.74
N ASN A 351 -22.78 10.03 11.35
CA ASN A 351 -21.58 10.53 10.68
C ASN A 351 -20.35 9.85 11.30
N GLU A 352 -20.09 8.61 10.90
CA GLU A 352 -19.06 7.74 11.48
C GLU A 352 -17.67 8.40 11.44
N ILE A 353 -17.34 9.15 10.40
CA ILE A 353 -16.02 9.79 10.28
C ILE A 353 -15.77 10.82 11.40
N GLU A 354 -16.76 11.60 11.81
CA GLU A 354 -16.61 12.52 12.94
C GLU A 354 -16.38 11.79 14.26
N LEU A 355 -17.10 10.68 14.47
CA LEU A 355 -16.95 9.86 15.65
C LEU A 355 -15.56 9.17 15.70
N ARG A 356 -15.09 8.64 14.57
CA ARG A 356 -13.76 7.99 14.49
C ARG A 356 -12.62 8.99 14.62
N LYS A 357 -12.75 10.20 14.07
CA LYS A 357 -11.79 11.29 14.30
C LYS A 357 -11.75 11.72 15.77
N GLN A 358 -12.92 11.88 16.41
CA GLN A 358 -12.99 12.16 17.85
C GLN A 358 -12.30 11.06 18.66
N GLN A 359 -12.61 9.80 18.39
CA GLN A 359 -11.98 8.65 19.04
C GLN A 359 -10.46 8.69 18.89
N TRP A 360 -9.96 8.98 17.69
CA TRP A 360 -8.54 9.10 17.39
C TRP A 360 -7.89 10.25 18.18
N GLU A 361 -8.45 11.44 18.12
CA GLU A 361 -7.93 12.64 18.80
C GLU A 361 -7.89 12.45 20.33
N GLU A 362 -8.95 11.89 20.91
CA GLU A 362 -8.98 11.59 22.35
C GLU A 362 -7.97 10.52 22.74
N THR A 363 -7.77 9.52 21.90
CA THR A 363 -6.75 8.49 22.12
C THR A 363 -5.35 9.11 22.10
N LEU A 364 -5.05 10.00 21.17
CA LEU A 364 -3.73 10.65 21.09
C LEU A 364 -3.40 11.54 22.28
N LYS A 365 -4.39 12.11 22.97
CA LYS A 365 -4.18 12.91 24.19
C LYS A 365 -3.55 12.09 25.34
N THR A 366 -3.71 10.78 25.31
CA THR A 366 -3.11 9.89 26.32
C THR A 366 -1.68 9.50 26.02
N ASN A 367 -1.10 9.97 24.91
CA ASN A 367 0.24 9.63 24.44
C ASN A 367 0.48 8.10 24.37
N PRO A 368 -0.29 7.36 23.54
CA PRO A 368 -0.12 5.91 23.39
C PRO A 368 1.17 5.58 22.65
N ASP A 369 1.82 4.46 23.01
CA ASP A 369 2.83 3.85 22.14
C ASP A 369 2.15 2.96 21.09
N TRP A 370 1.15 2.19 21.53
CA TRP A 370 0.32 1.35 20.68
C TRP A 370 -1.18 1.55 20.96
N ILE A 371 -1.96 1.56 19.91
CA ILE A 371 -3.42 1.72 19.94
C ILE A 371 -4.06 0.40 19.53
N LEU A 372 -4.82 -0.20 20.43
CA LEU A 372 -5.69 -1.33 20.16
C LEU A 372 -7.10 -0.80 19.95
N ASN A 373 -7.57 -0.79 18.69
CA ASN A 373 -8.89 -0.26 18.36
C ASN A 373 -9.87 -1.43 18.13
N LEU A 374 -10.79 -1.60 19.06
CA LEU A 374 -11.78 -2.68 19.09
C LEU A 374 -13.19 -2.12 19.32
N ASP A 375 -14.19 -2.84 18.80
CA ASP A 375 -15.58 -2.57 19.08
C ASP A 375 -16.04 -3.35 20.35
N ALA A 376 -17.16 -2.96 20.93
CA ALA A 376 -17.65 -3.44 22.25
C ALA A 376 -18.00 -4.95 22.30
N ASP A 377 -18.05 -5.61 21.16
CA ASP A 377 -18.39 -7.00 20.96
C ASP A 377 -17.25 -7.82 20.32
N GLU A 378 -16.02 -7.26 20.31
CA GLU A 378 -14.83 -7.89 19.77
C GLU A 378 -13.87 -8.34 20.88
N MET A 379 -13.43 -9.58 20.83
CA MET A 379 -12.54 -10.18 21.84
C MET A 379 -11.55 -11.14 21.19
N PHE A 380 -10.27 -11.00 21.52
CA PHE A 380 -9.25 -11.94 21.04
C PHE A 380 -9.40 -13.34 21.65
N GLU A 381 -8.86 -14.34 20.96
CA GLU A 381 -8.63 -15.67 21.53
C GLU A 381 -7.66 -15.60 22.72
N GLU A 382 -7.71 -16.59 23.60
CA GLU A 382 -6.99 -16.56 24.88
C GLU A 382 -5.48 -16.38 24.74
N LYS A 383 -4.87 -16.97 23.71
CA LYS A 383 -3.41 -16.86 23.49
C LYS A 383 -2.92 -15.43 23.22
N PHE A 384 -3.80 -14.50 22.82
CA PHE A 384 -3.43 -13.10 22.57
C PHE A 384 -2.85 -12.44 23.84
N ARG A 385 -3.44 -12.64 25.00
CA ARG A 385 -2.97 -12.03 26.27
C ARG A 385 -1.52 -12.39 26.63
N PHE A 386 -1.06 -13.58 26.23
CA PHE A 386 0.30 -14.06 26.48
C PHE A 386 1.30 -13.56 25.44
N ASN A 387 0.84 -13.17 24.26
CA ASN A 387 1.68 -12.81 23.12
C ASN A 387 1.72 -11.32 22.79
N VAL A 388 0.73 -10.55 23.22
CA VAL A 388 0.59 -9.14 22.86
C VAL A 388 1.81 -8.30 23.26
N ARG A 389 2.45 -8.61 24.41
CA ARG A 389 3.66 -7.89 24.85
C ARG A 389 4.85 -8.12 23.91
N SER A 390 4.96 -9.29 23.30
CA SER A 390 5.96 -9.57 22.26
C SER A 390 5.65 -8.81 20.97
N LEU A 391 4.34 -8.73 20.60
CA LEU A 391 3.92 -7.96 19.43
C LEU A 391 4.24 -6.47 19.55
N ILE A 392 4.05 -5.87 20.72
CA ILE A 392 4.27 -4.43 20.89
C ILE A 392 5.70 -4.05 21.23
N ASN A 393 6.54 -4.97 21.71
CA ASN A 393 7.94 -4.73 22.09
C ASN A 393 8.94 -5.15 20.99
N GLN A 394 8.58 -5.02 19.72
CA GLN A 394 9.40 -5.31 18.56
C GLN A 394 9.56 -4.04 17.68
N ASN A 395 10.50 -4.03 16.74
CA ASN A 395 10.80 -2.88 15.88
C ASN A 395 10.57 -3.12 14.39
N LYS A 396 10.07 -4.30 14.02
CA LYS A 396 9.90 -4.70 12.62
C LYS A 396 8.67 -4.07 11.98
N THR A 397 7.54 -4.08 12.72
CA THR A 397 6.24 -3.64 12.21
C THR A 397 5.60 -2.61 13.11
N ASP A 398 4.74 -1.78 12.54
CA ASP A 398 3.98 -0.75 13.22
C ASP A 398 2.48 -1.03 13.20
N VAL A 399 2.03 -1.92 12.31
CA VAL A 399 0.63 -2.34 12.22
C VAL A 399 0.54 -3.85 12.32
N CYS A 400 -0.35 -4.36 13.19
CA CYS A 400 -0.68 -5.78 13.21
C CYS A 400 -2.12 -5.98 12.73
N CYS A 401 -2.26 -6.84 11.72
CA CYS A 401 -3.53 -7.20 11.14
C CYS A 401 -3.97 -8.58 11.62
N PHE A 402 -5.24 -8.73 11.90
CA PHE A 402 -5.83 -9.97 12.42
C PHE A 402 -7.04 -10.40 11.61
N ARG A 403 -7.39 -11.67 11.68
CA ARG A 403 -8.61 -12.23 11.09
C ARG A 403 -9.76 -12.11 12.06
N LEU A 404 -10.90 -11.58 11.60
CA LEU A 404 -12.11 -11.39 12.39
C LEU A 404 -13.11 -12.51 12.10
N TYR A 405 -13.55 -13.21 13.12
CA TYR A 405 -14.47 -14.34 13.04
C TYR A 405 -15.86 -13.93 13.53
N ASP A 406 -16.84 -13.92 12.64
CA ASP A 406 -18.22 -13.55 12.95
C ASP A 406 -18.93 -14.71 13.67
N PHE A 407 -19.04 -14.62 15.01
CA PHE A 407 -19.71 -15.60 15.84
C PHE A 407 -21.22 -15.55 15.65
N TRP A 408 -21.82 -16.72 15.39
CA TRP A 408 -23.26 -16.88 15.17
C TRP A 408 -24.02 -17.38 16.40
N ASP A 409 -23.29 -17.99 17.32
CA ASP A 409 -23.63 -18.30 18.72
C ASP A 409 -22.35 -18.18 19.58
N MET A 410 -22.38 -18.66 20.84
CA MET A 410 -21.23 -18.51 21.73
C MET A 410 -20.05 -19.43 21.39
N ASP A 411 -20.26 -20.47 20.58
CA ASP A 411 -19.29 -21.53 20.31
C ASP A 411 -18.96 -21.72 18.82
N HIS A 412 -19.73 -21.07 17.92
CA HIS A 412 -19.56 -21.25 16.48
C HIS A 412 -19.48 -19.91 15.74
N TYR A 413 -18.62 -19.85 14.75
CA TYR A 413 -18.59 -18.77 13.78
C TYR A 413 -19.18 -19.22 12.44
N ARG A 414 -19.68 -18.27 11.65
CA ARG A 414 -20.24 -18.54 10.33
C ARG A 414 -19.14 -18.48 9.27
N ASP A 415 -19.09 -19.50 8.38
CA ASP A 415 -18.16 -19.60 7.25
C ASP A 415 -18.89 -20.02 5.99
N ASP A 416 -19.25 -19.07 5.16
CA ASP A 416 -19.81 -19.29 3.82
C ASP A 416 -19.34 -18.18 2.86
N GLU A 417 -19.89 -18.12 1.64
CA GLU A 417 -19.50 -17.13 0.63
C GLU A 417 -19.83 -15.69 1.04
N LEU A 418 -20.87 -15.48 1.87
CA LEU A 418 -21.32 -14.16 2.32
C LEU A 418 -20.66 -13.74 3.65
N TRP A 419 -20.25 -14.71 4.47
CA TRP A 419 -19.69 -14.51 5.82
C TRP A 419 -18.28 -15.08 5.90
N CYS A 420 -17.36 -14.40 5.23
CA CYS A 420 -15.98 -14.82 5.07
C CYS A 420 -14.95 -13.79 5.60
N ALA A 421 -15.34 -12.94 6.56
CA ALA A 421 -14.49 -11.92 7.16
C ALA A 421 -13.16 -12.49 7.69
N HIS A 422 -13.18 -13.72 8.22
CA HIS A 422 -12.02 -14.46 8.72
C HIS A 422 -11.04 -14.94 7.62
N LYS A 423 -11.38 -14.82 6.34
CA LYS A 423 -10.46 -15.10 5.21
C LYS A 423 -9.59 -13.91 4.85
N THR A 424 -9.83 -12.73 5.46
CA THR A 424 -9.08 -11.50 5.22
C THR A 424 -8.50 -10.95 6.52
N PHE A 425 -7.35 -10.28 6.40
CA PHE A 425 -6.70 -9.62 7.53
C PHE A 425 -7.07 -8.13 7.55
N ARG A 426 -7.32 -7.61 8.75
CA ARG A 426 -7.67 -6.20 8.98
C ARG A 426 -6.84 -5.64 10.12
N PRO A 427 -6.46 -4.34 10.10
CA PRO A 427 -5.69 -3.71 11.16
C PRO A 427 -6.55 -3.49 12.41
N PHE A 428 -6.04 -3.92 13.55
CA PHE A 428 -6.64 -3.69 14.88
C PHE A 428 -5.65 -3.13 15.89
N LEU A 429 -4.33 -3.27 15.64
CA LEU A 429 -3.28 -2.84 16.54
C LEU A 429 -2.27 -2.00 15.76
N LEU A 430 -2.05 -0.76 16.19
CA LEU A 430 -1.23 0.24 15.51
C LEU A 430 -0.23 0.85 16.51
N ARG A 431 1.08 0.87 16.16
CA ARG A 431 2.06 1.73 16.81
C ARG A 431 1.87 3.16 16.32
N TYR A 432 1.62 4.07 17.23
CA TYR A 432 1.47 5.47 16.86
C TYR A 432 2.82 6.07 16.47
N GLN A 433 2.88 6.64 15.29
CA GLN A 433 4.05 7.34 14.75
C GLN A 433 3.71 8.82 14.59
N LYS A 434 4.23 9.67 15.47
CA LYS A 434 3.85 11.10 15.53
C LYS A 434 4.10 11.88 14.25
N ASP A 435 5.11 11.48 13.46
CA ASP A 435 5.50 12.18 12.24
C ASP A 435 4.89 11.53 10.97
N PHE A 436 4.08 10.46 11.13
CA PHE A 436 3.39 9.84 10.00
C PHE A 436 2.16 10.69 9.58
N PRO A 437 1.99 11.01 8.27
CA PRO A 437 0.90 11.85 7.79
C PRO A 437 -0.40 11.05 7.66
N TYR A 438 -1.09 10.82 8.78
CA TYR A 438 -2.34 10.09 8.83
C TYR A 438 -3.43 10.75 7.98
N GLN A 439 -4.13 9.95 7.17
CA GLN A 439 -5.18 10.40 6.26
C GLN A 439 -6.44 9.57 6.46
N TRP A 440 -7.57 10.24 6.64
CA TRP A 440 -8.87 9.60 6.78
C TRP A 440 -9.60 9.49 5.44
N LYS A 441 -10.37 8.41 5.30
CA LYS A 441 -11.37 8.31 4.23
C LYS A 441 -12.59 9.15 4.63
N GLU A 442 -12.78 10.28 3.97
CA GLU A 442 -13.82 11.27 4.27
C GLU A 442 -15.21 10.80 3.78
N THR A 443 -15.71 9.70 4.36
CA THR A 443 -17.05 9.14 4.07
C THR A 443 -17.87 9.07 5.34
N ALA A 444 -19.15 9.44 5.28
CA ALA A 444 -20.04 9.45 6.43
C ALA A 444 -20.26 8.04 7.03
N GLN A 445 -20.10 7.00 6.23
CA GLN A 445 -20.19 5.59 6.62
C GLN A 445 -19.02 4.80 6.04
N HIS A 446 -18.62 3.72 6.71
CA HIS A 446 -17.52 2.84 6.27
C HIS A 446 -16.19 3.57 6.07
N CYS A 447 -15.88 4.55 6.92
CA CYS A 447 -14.61 5.28 6.90
C CYS A 447 -13.44 4.46 7.45
N GLY A 448 -13.71 3.34 8.12
CA GLY A 448 -12.72 2.48 8.77
C GLY A 448 -12.41 2.91 10.22
N ARG A 449 -11.84 1.99 11.01
CA ARG A 449 -11.47 2.23 12.42
C ARG A 449 -10.18 3.02 12.61
N PHE A 450 -9.33 3.05 11.59
CA PHE A 450 -8.08 3.79 11.54
C PHE A 450 -7.99 4.67 10.29
N PRO A 451 -7.09 5.65 10.24
CA PRO A 451 -6.73 6.33 8.99
C PRO A 451 -6.43 5.32 7.89
N HIS A 452 -6.95 5.55 6.68
CA HIS A 452 -6.91 4.55 5.60
C HIS A 452 -5.50 4.20 5.10
N ASN A 453 -4.54 5.11 5.33
CA ASN A 453 -3.17 4.98 4.83
C ASN A 453 -2.20 4.30 5.81
N ILE A 454 -2.67 3.75 6.94
CA ILE A 454 -1.77 3.14 7.94
C ILE A 454 -0.99 1.93 7.41
N LEU A 455 -1.53 1.21 6.42
CA LEU A 455 -0.83 0.07 5.80
C LEU A 455 0.34 0.49 4.89
N LEU A 456 0.58 1.79 4.71
CA LEU A 456 1.84 2.29 4.18
C LEU A 456 2.99 2.15 5.18
N GLN A 457 2.69 2.02 6.47
CA GLN A 457 3.66 1.63 7.49
C GLN A 457 3.98 0.13 7.38
N PRO A 458 5.14 -0.32 7.90
CA PRO A 458 5.43 -1.75 7.99
C PRO A 458 4.34 -2.49 8.79
N TYR A 459 3.77 -3.54 8.24
CA TYR A 459 2.68 -4.30 8.88
C TYR A 459 2.96 -5.81 8.91
N ASP A 460 2.26 -6.51 9.77
CA ASP A 460 2.32 -7.97 9.91
C ASP A 460 0.90 -8.57 9.92
N LEU A 461 0.79 -9.80 9.41
CA LEU A 461 -0.41 -10.61 9.43
C LEU A 461 -0.30 -11.63 10.58
N SER A 462 -0.93 -11.30 11.69
CA SER A 462 -0.84 -12.13 12.89
C SER A 462 -1.71 -13.39 12.76
N PRO A 463 -1.19 -14.57 13.17
CA PRO A 463 -1.98 -15.79 13.22
C PRO A 463 -3.05 -15.77 14.32
N MET A 464 -2.97 -14.83 15.27
CA MET A 464 -3.97 -14.70 16.33
C MET A 464 -5.30 -14.24 15.77
N ARG A 465 -6.38 -14.72 16.37
CA ARG A 465 -7.75 -14.59 15.86
C ARG A 465 -8.59 -13.70 16.76
N LEU A 466 -9.48 -12.92 16.15
CA LEU A 466 -10.40 -12.01 16.84
C LEU A 466 -11.83 -12.52 16.68
N LYS A 467 -12.54 -12.69 17.79
CA LYS A 467 -13.96 -13.10 17.86
C LYS A 467 -14.81 -11.85 17.80
N HIS A 468 -15.84 -11.86 16.95
CA HIS A 468 -16.85 -10.81 16.88
C HIS A 468 -18.21 -11.38 17.24
N TYR A 469 -18.70 -11.02 18.42
CA TYR A 469 -19.97 -11.51 18.96
C TYR A 469 -21.20 -10.73 18.51
N GLY A 470 -21.03 -9.73 17.67
CA GLY A 470 -22.11 -8.88 17.19
C GLY A 470 -23.25 -9.62 16.49
N TRP A 471 -23.01 -10.86 16.07
CA TRP A 471 -23.99 -11.73 15.42
C TRP A 471 -24.39 -12.94 16.27
N ALA A 472 -23.82 -13.11 17.45
CA ALA A 472 -23.99 -14.33 18.24
C ALA A 472 -25.40 -14.50 18.87
N ASN A 473 -26.23 -13.46 18.87
CA ASN A 473 -27.57 -13.51 19.44
C ASN A 473 -28.65 -13.28 18.37
N TYR A 474 -29.58 -14.22 18.21
CA TYR A 474 -30.64 -14.16 17.20
C TYR A 474 -31.52 -12.90 17.29
N SER A 475 -31.97 -12.52 18.47
CA SER A 475 -32.83 -11.34 18.63
C SER A 475 -32.13 -10.06 18.21
N LYS A 476 -30.80 -9.99 18.43
CA LYS A 476 -29.97 -8.86 17.97
C LYS A 476 -29.73 -8.88 16.47
N ARG A 477 -29.56 -10.07 15.88
CA ARG A 477 -29.52 -10.19 14.42
C ARG A 477 -30.79 -9.65 13.79
N ALA A 478 -31.96 -9.99 14.34
CA ALA A 478 -33.24 -9.49 13.87
C ALA A 478 -33.33 -7.94 13.95
N SER A 479 -32.95 -7.35 15.10
CA SER A 479 -32.94 -5.89 15.26
C SER A 479 -31.91 -5.19 14.35
N LYS A 480 -30.72 -5.80 14.14
CA LYS A 480 -29.73 -5.28 13.18
C LYS A 480 -30.25 -5.35 11.74
N PHE A 481 -30.92 -6.44 11.38
CA PHE A 481 -31.54 -6.62 10.07
C PHE A 481 -32.57 -5.52 9.78
N GLU A 482 -33.51 -5.29 10.71
CA GLU A 482 -34.51 -4.22 10.60
C GLU A 482 -33.84 -2.85 10.43
N ARG A 483 -32.85 -2.55 11.27
CA ARG A 483 -32.09 -1.30 11.19
C ARG A 483 -31.35 -1.11 9.84
N TYR A 484 -30.77 -2.16 9.27
CA TYR A 484 -30.13 -2.05 7.95
C TYR A 484 -31.13 -1.76 6.84
N LEU A 485 -32.31 -2.36 6.89
CA LEU A 485 -33.39 -2.07 5.94
C LEU A 485 -33.90 -0.63 6.08
N GLU A 486 -33.93 -0.07 7.30
CA GLU A 486 -34.32 1.34 7.51
C GLU A 486 -33.26 2.31 7.03
N LEU A 487 -31.95 2.04 7.28
CA LEU A 487 -30.85 2.94 6.98
C LEU A 487 -30.39 2.88 5.52
N ASP A 488 -30.53 1.73 4.88
CA ASP A 488 -30.10 1.48 3.49
C ASP A 488 -31.15 0.65 2.72
N PRO A 489 -32.36 1.20 2.51
CA PRO A 489 -33.45 0.46 1.86
C PRO A 489 -33.15 0.09 0.39
N GLU A 490 -32.20 0.76 -0.23
CA GLU A 490 -31.78 0.50 -1.61
C GLU A 490 -30.48 -0.32 -1.72
N PHE A 491 -29.92 -0.76 -0.59
CA PHE A 491 -28.67 -1.54 -0.52
C PHE A 491 -27.48 -0.86 -1.21
N LYS A 492 -27.32 0.46 -1.01
CA LYS A 492 -26.23 1.26 -1.61
C LYS A 492 -24.87 1.04 -0.94
N TYR A 493 -24.88 0.69 0.36
CA TYR A 493 -23.69 0.63 1.19
C TYR A 493 -23.29 -0.78 1.60
N GLY A 494 -24.18 -1.77 1.43
CA GLY A 494 -23.95 -3.17 1.77
C GLY A 494 -24.41 -4.15 0.68
N SER A 495 -23.88 -5.40 0.71
CA SER A 495 -24.41 -6.46 -0.16
C SER A 495 -25.82 -6.84 0.29
N LYS A 496 -26.77 -6.75 -0.65
CA LYS A 496 -28.16 -7.17 -0.44
C LYS A 496 -28.24 -8.62 0.02
N GLU A 497 -27.49 -9.49 -0.65
CA GLU A 497 -27.45 -10.92 -0.37
C GLU A 497 -26.96 -11.19 1.05
N GLN A 498 -25.90 -10.48 1.48
CA GLN A 498 -25.36 -10.60 2.82
C GLN A 498 -26.37 -10.11 3.89
N ILE A 499 -27.00 -8.95 3.68
CA ILE A 499 -28.02 -8.42 4.61
C ILE A 499 -29.20 -9.39 4.74
N LEU A 500 -29.72 -9.91 3.63
CA LEU A 500 -30.84 -10.87 3.67
C LEU A 500 -30.47 -12.19 4.37
N SER A 501 -29.20 -12.61 4.32
CA SER A 501 -28.71 -13.83 4.96
C SER A 501 -28.50 -13.71 6.47
N ILE A 502 -28.68 -12.52 7.08
CA ILE A 502 -28.57 -12.32 8.54
C ILE A 502 -29.56 -13.22 9.31
N LEU A 503 -30.74 -13.47 8.76
CA LEU A 503 -31.79 -14.29 9.36
C LEU A 503 -31.86 -15.71 8.78
N ASP A 504 -30.82 -16.15 8.08
CA ASP A 504 -30.74 -17.51 7.53
C ASP A 504 -30.92 -18.56 8.64
N GLU A 505 -31.82 -19.53 8.39
CA GLU A 505 -32.16 -20.58 9.35
C GLU A 505 -31.14 -21.74 9.37
N GLN A 506 -30.35 -21.89 8.32
CA GLN A 506 -29.40 -22.98 8.14
C GLN A 506 -28.01 -22.47 7.67
N PRO A 507 -27.38 -21.54 8.41
CA PRO A 507 -26.06 -21.06 8.07
C PRO A 507 -25.01 -22.16 8.23
N ASN A 508 -23.93 -22.11 7.45
CA ASN A 508 -22.78 -22.98 7.66
C ASN A 508 -21.99 -22.51 8.88
N LEU A 509 -22.05 -23.29 9.98
CA LEU A 509 -21.42 -22.96 11.24
C LEU A 509 -20.23 -23.87 11.52
N ILE A 510 -19.11 -23.27 11.86
CA ILE A 510 -17.88 -23.96 12.25
C ILE A 510 -17.67 -23.77 13.75
N LYS A 511 -17.46 -24.88 14.47
CA LYS A 511 -17.18 -24.84 15.91
C LYS A 511 -15.83 -24.15 16.14
N TRP A 512 -15.82 -23.22 17.10
CA TRP A 512 -14.59 -22.59 17.53
C TRP A 512 -13.70 -23.56 18.29
N ASP A 513 -12.42 -23.57 17.97
CA ASP A 513 -11.39 -24.29 18.72
C ASP A 513 -10.27 -23.30 19.10
N GLU A 514 -10.08 -23.11 20.41
CA GLU A 514 -9.01 -22.23 20.94
C GLU A 514 -7.59 -22.76 20.64
N ASN A 515 -7.46 -24.07 20.38
CA ASN A 515 -6.17 -24.74 20.16
C ASN A 515 -5.80 -24.85 18.68
N LEU A 516 -6.68 -24.48 17.77
CA LEU A 516 -6.38 -24.45 16.34
C LEU A 516 -5.36 -23.34 16.02
N ASN A 517 -4.25 -23.71 15.44
CA ASN A 517 -3.20 -22.78 14.96
C ASN A 517 -3.55 -22.20 13.60
#